data_854346e15fb1ba4fbccac96e5487ebb8
#
_entry.id   854346e15fb1ba4fbccac96e5487ebb8
#
_cell.length_a   1.000
_cell.length_b   1.000
_cell.length_c   1.000
_cell.angle_alpha   90.00
_cell.angle_beta   90.00
_cell.angle_gamma   90.00
#
_symmetry.space_group_name_H-M   'P 1'
#
loop_
_entity.id
_entity.type
_entity.pdbx_description
1 polymer ?
#
loop_
_entity_poly.entity_id
_entity_poly.type
_entity_poly.pdbx_seq_one_letter_code
_entity_poly.pdbx_strand_id
1 'polypeptide(L)'
;YTFMVNDRPGYAYENLAYCGLAGVDSTSRAKILDEVMRLPGVVAATTVYQLPFEHASGNNILLPGETQELFNIADLYWVGNGYLDMMEIPVIQGRSFTENVTNSREVMVDRRFVEKMKLVAGWTDDVIGKDICVTEHSKWNEEPFTICGVYENIRLGGISNQDMRPSVLFYTHKP
;
A
#
# COMPACT_ATOMS: atom_id res chain seq x y z
N TYR A 1 0.37 27.80 9.94
CA TYR A 1 0.96 27.95 8.59
C TYR A 1 2.35 27.34 8.52
N THR A 2 3.24 27.62 9.49
CA THR A 2 4.61 27.04 9.54
C THR A 2 4.60 25.51 9.59
N PHE A 3 3.64 24.92 10.30
CA PHE A 3 3.47 23.46 10.34
C PHE A 3 3.14 22.90 8.94
N MET A 4 2.26 23.55 8.18
CA MET A 4 1.90 23.09 6.84
C MET A 4 3.05 23.19 5.83
N VAL A 5 3.94 24.17 5.99
CA VAL A 5 5.09 24.40 5.10
C VAL A 5 6.21 23.39 5.35
N ASN A 6 6.36 22.92 6.60
CA ASN A 6 7.42 21.98 7.00
C ASN A 6 6.91 20.55 7.22
N ASP A 7 5.72 20.27 6.74
CA ASP A 7 5.11 18.94 6.90
C ASP A 7 5.89 17.88 6.11
N ARG A 8 6.14 16.75 6.76
CA ARG A 8 6.82 15.60 6.17
C ARG A 8 5.92 14.38 6.26
N PRO A 9 5.15 14.08 5.23
CA PRO A 9 4.20 12.97 5.27
C PRO A 9 4.83 11.57 5.21
N GLY A 10 6.15 11.48 4.99
CA GLY A 10 6.86 10.22 4.82
C GLY A 10 6.85 9.70 3.38
N TYR A 11 6.39 10.51 2.43
CA TYR A 11 6.43 10.25 1.00
C TYR A 11 6.71 11.54 0.22
N ALA A 12 7.23 11.40 -0.99
CA ALA A 12 7.42 12.52 -1.91
C ALA A 12 6.06 13.02 -2.41
N TYR A 13 5.88 14.33 -2.38
CA TYR A 13 4.68 15.01 -2.92
C TYR A 13 5.03 16.19 -3.82
N GLU A 14 6.28 16.61 -3.81
CA GLU A 14 6.78 17.65 -4.73
C GLU A 14 6.91 17.05 -6.14
N ASN A 15 6.54 17.83 -7.15
CA ASN A 15 6.58 17.41 -8.55
C ASN A 15 5.72 16.17 -8.88
N LEU A 16 4.74 15.87 -8.07
CA LEU A 16 3.78 14.81 -8.29
C LEU A 16 2.52 15.35 -8.95
N ALA A 17 2.12 14.72 -10.05
CA ALA A 17 0.82 14.97 -10.68
C ALA A 17 -0.01 13.68 -10.67
N TYR A 18 -1.31 13.80 -10.56
CA TYR A 18 -2.22 12.66 -10.64
C TYR A 18 -3.47 13.02 -11.46
N CYS A 19 -4.08 11.99 -12.05
CA CYS A 19 -5.36 12.12 -12.74
C CYS A 19 -6.23 10.91 -12.46
N GLY A 20 -7.54 11.14 -12.38
CA GLY A 20 -8.52 10.07 -12.20
C GLY A 20 -8.75 9.31 -13.51
N LEU A 21 -8.74 7.98 -13.44
CA LEU A 21 -9.02 7.07 -14.55
C LEU A 21 -10.31 6.27 -14.32
N ALA A 22 -11.24 6.80 -13.55
CA ALA A 22 -12.52 6.14 -13.30
C ALA A 22 -13.29 5.90 -14.61
N GLY A 23 -13.78 4.67 -14.81
CA GLY A 23 -14.50 4.28 -16.03
C GLY A 23 -13.63 3.97 -17.25
N VAL A 24 -12.30 4.12 -17.14
CA VAL A 24 -11.37 3.72 -18.20
C VAL A 24 -11.06 2.23 -18.06
N ASP A 25 -11.14 1.49 -19.14
CA ASP A 25 -10.78 0.05 -19.16
C ASP A 25 -9.27 -0.18 -19.00
N SER A 26 -8.88 -1.38 -18.59
CA SER A 26 -7.48 -1.69 -18.28
C SER A 26 -6.53 -1.54 -19.47
N THR A 27 -6.99 -1.85 -20.68
CA THR A 27 -6.17 -1.71 -21.90
C THR A 27 -5.89 -0.25 -22.21
N SER A 28 -6.91 0.59 -22.06
CA SER A 28 -6.77 2.04 -22.25
C SER A 28 -5.91 2.68 -21.16
N ARG A 29 -6.01 2.23 -19.91
CA ARG A 29 -5.13 2.68 -18.83
C ARG A 29 -3.67 2.36 -19.09
N ALA A 30 -3.35 1.14 -19.57
CA ALA A 30 -2.00 0.77 -19.94
C ALA A 30 -1.43 1.70 -21.01
N LYS A 31 -2.21 1.98 -22.06
CA LYS A 31 -1.80 2.92 -23.10
C LYS A 31 -1.59 4.34 -22.58
N ILE A 32 -2.45 4.82 -21.70
CA ILE A 32 -2.30 6.14 -21.07
C ILE A 32 -0.98 6.19 -20.29
N LEU A 33 -0.68 5.15 -19.50
CA LEU A 33 0.56 5.06 -18.72
C LEU A 33 1.78 5.11 -19.65
N ASP A 34 1.77 4.33 -20.73
CA ASP A 34 2.85 4.31 -21.73
C ASP A 34 3.03 5.70 -22.40
N GLU A 35 1.95 6.38 -22.74
CA GLU A 35 2.04 7.73 -23.34
C GLU A 35 2.51 8.78 -22.34
N VAL A 36 2.08 8.71 -21.09
CA VAL A 36 2.54 9.60 -20.01
C VAL A 36 4.05 9.45 -19.81
N MET A 37 4.57 8.22 -19.81
CA MET A 37 6.00 7.94 -19.67
C MET A 37 6.85 8.49 -20.83
N ARG A 38 6.26 8.78 -21.99
CA ARG A 38 6.95 9.39 -23.13
C ARG A 38 6.98 10.91 -23.07
N LEU A 39 6.25 11.54 -22.18
CA LEU A 39 6.22 13.00 -22.08
C LEU A 39 7.55 13.54 -21.55
N PRO A 40 8.08 14.63 -22.14
CA PRO A 40 9.28 15.27 -21.63
C PRO A 40 9.10 15.72 -20.17
N GLY A 41 10.08 15.36 -19.32
CA GLY A 41 10.07 15.72 -17.90
C GLY A 41 9.34 14.74 -16.99
N VAL A 42 8.68 13.72 -17.52
CA VAL A 42 8.15 12.62 -16.72
C VAL A 42 9.26 11.60 -16.48
N VAL A 43 9.59 11.36 -15.22
CA VAL A 43 10.66 10.42 -14.81
C VAL A 43 10.12 9.07 -14.38
N ALA A 44 8.88 9.03 -13.88
CA ALA A 44 8.20 7.81 -13.47
C ALA A 44 6.69 8.01 -13.54
N ALA A 45 5.95 6.92 -13.77
CA ALA A 45 4.50 6.89 -13.65
C ALA A 45 4.06 5.51 -13.13
N THR A 46 3.03 5.50 -12.31
CA THR A 46 2.44 4.28 -11.78
C THR A 46 0.94 4.46 -11.59
N THR A 47 0.27 3.38 -11.28
CA THR A 47 -1.16 3.40 -10.94
C THR A 47 -1.35 3.17 -9.46
N VAL A 48 -2.40 3.76 -8.92
CA VAL A 48 -2.82 3.56 -7.53
C VAL A 48 -4.34 3.64 -7.47
N TYR A 49 -4.94 2.81 -6.63
CA TYR A 49 -6.38 2.88 -6.43
C TYR A 49 -6.76 4.10 -5.59
N GLN A 50 -5.94 4.42 -4.58
CA GLN A 50 -6.17 5.55 -3.68
C GLN A 50 -4.86 6.21 -3.28
N LEU A 51 -4.87 7.53 -3.18
CA LEU A 51 -3.71 8.31 -2.77
C LEU A 51 -3.61 8.41 -1.24
N PRO A 52 -2.40 8.49 -0.66
CA PRO A 52 -2.21 8.47 0.79
C PRO A 52 -2.92 9.59 1.54
N PHE A 53 -3.13 10.75 0.90
CA PHE A 53 -3.78 11.90 1.51
C PHE A 53 -5.31 11.87 1.42
N GLU A 54 -5.88 10.87 0.77
CA GLU A 54 -7.32 10.63 0.74
C GLU A 54 -7.76 9.83 1.96
N HIS A 55 -9.05 9.85 2.24
CA HIS A 55 -9.62 9.05 3.32
C HIS A 55 -9.75 7.59 2.88
N ALA A 56 -9.10 6.68 3.60
CA ALA A 56 -9.22 5.24 3.34
C ALA A 56 -10.28 4.59 4.23
N SER A 57 -11.12 3.73 3.67
CA SER A 57 -11.83 2.71 4.44
C SER A 57 -10.83 1.65 4.93
N GLY A 58 -11.30 0.61 5.60
CA GLY A 58 -10.40 -0.40 6.09
C GLY A 58 -11.09 -1.71 6.41
N ASN A 59 -10.30 -2.75 6.42
CA ASN A 59 -10.67 -4.11 6.76
C ASN A 59 -9.90 -4.59 7.98
N ASN A 60 -10.28 -5.75 8.50
CA ASN A 60 -9.64 -6.32 9.68
C ASN A 60 -8.62 -7.40 9.30
N ILE A 61 -7.58 -7.51 10.11
CA ILE A 61 -6.57 -8.56 10.01
C ILE A 61 -6.99 -9.75 10.85
N LEU A 62 -6.80 -10.95 10.29
CA LEU A 62 -6.93 -12.22 10.97
C LEU A 62 -5.67 -13.06 10.67
N LEU A 63 -5.41 -14.06 11.51
CA LEU A 63 -4.46 -15.11 11.19
C LEU A 63 -5.13 -16.19 10.32
N PRO A 64 -4.39 -16.87 9.44
CA PRO A 64 -4.94 -17.97 8.63
C PRO A 64 -5.59 -19.06 9.51
N GLY A 65 -6.81 -19.44 9.16
CA GLY A 65 -7.60 -20.41 9.92
C GLY A 65 -8.27 -19.89 11.19
N GLU A 66 -8.00 -18.64 11.57
CA GLU A 66 -8.62 -18.01 12.73
C GLU A 66 -9.88 -17.24 12.32
N THR A 67 -10.82 -17.13 13.25
CA THR A 67 -12.04 -16.32 13.07
C THR A 67 -12.00 -15.02 13.85
N GLN A 68 -11.01 -14.89 14.73
CA GLN A 68 -10.84 -13.70 15.55
C GLN A 68 -10.16 -12.58 14.75
N GLU A 69 -10.84 -11.46 14.62
CA GLU A 69 -10.29 -10.24 14.09
C GLU A 69 -9.33 -9.59 15.10
N LEU A 70 -8.14 -9.25 14.66
CA LEU A 70 -7.09 -8.68 15.51
C LEU A 70 -7.17 -7.17 15.59
N PHE A 71 -7.20 -6.49 14.44
CA PHE A 71 -7.29 -5.03 14.35
C PHE A 71 -7.66 -4.57 12.93
N ASN A 72 -8.08 -3.32 12.83
CA ASN A 72 -8.42 -2.68 11.57
C ASN A 72 -7.20 -2.02 10.93
N ILE A 73 -7.09 -2.13 9.61
CA ILE A 73 -6.05 -1.52 8.79
C ILE A 73 -6.64 -0.57 7.76
N ALA A 74 -5.81 0.32 7.23
CA ALA A 74 -6.08 1.05 6.00
C ALA A 74 -5.61 0.19 4.81
N ASP A 75 -6.51 -0.27 3.96
CA ASP A 75 -6.27 -1.34 2.98
C ASP A 75 -6.64 -1.02 1.53
N LEU A 76 -7.12 0.18 1.25
CA LEU A 76 -7.48 0.55 -0.12
C LEU A 76 -6.28 0.94 -1.00
N TYR A 77 -5.08 0.61 -0.59
CA TYR A 77 -3.85 0.94 -1.30
C TYR A 77 -3.40 -0.18 -2.23
N TRP A 78 -4.13 -0.36 -3.32
CA TRP A 78 -3.71 -1.19 -4.45
C TRP A 78 -2.78 -0.37 -5.32
N VAL A 79 -1.53 -0.76 -5.40
CA VAL A 79 -0.47 0.01 -6.05
C VAL A 79 0.15 -0.75 -7.22
N GLY A 80 0.52 -0.01 -8.25
CA GLY A 80 1.23 -0.54 -9.39
C GLY A 80 2.74 -0.61 -9.16
N ASN A 81 3.43 -1.04 -10.20
CA ASN A 81 4.88 -1.17 -10.19
C ASN A 81 5.59 0.16 -9.93
N GLY A 82 6.70 0.12 -9.19
CA GLY A 82 7.53 1.29 -8.89
C GLY A 82 6.89 2.32 -7.94
N TYR A 83 5.72 2.03 -7.36
CA TYR A 83 5.01 2.98 -6.49
C TYR A 83 5.87 3.47 -5.33
N LEU A 84 6.52 2.56 -4.59
CA LEU A 84 7.32 2.91 -3.43
C LEU A 84 8.53 3.78 -3.82
N ASP A 85 9.20 3.43 -4.91
CA ASP A 85 10.35 4.19 -5.41
C ASP A 85 9.93 5.58 -5.88
N MET A 86 8.83 5.68 -6.65
CA MET A 86 8.30 6.96 -7.12
C MET A 86 7.84 7.87 -5.97
N MET A 87 7.28 7.29 -4.93
CA MET A 87 6.83 8.00 -3.73
C MET A 87 7.95 8.20 -2.70
N GLU A 88 9.18 7.73 -2.98
CA GLU A 88 10.32 7.77 -2.06
C GLU A 88 10.02 7.18 -0.68
N ILE A 89 9.23 6.12 -0.64
CA ILE A 89 8.87 5.41 0.59
C ILE A 89 9.90 4.31 0.85
N PRO A 90 10.69 4.39 1.93
CA PRO A 90 11.74 3.40 2.20
C PRO A 90 11.17 2.01 2.51
N VAL A 91 11.70 0.98 1.86
CA VAL A 91 11.53 -0.41 2.30
C VAL A 91 12.56 -0.70 3.37
N ILE A 92 12.11 -1.04 4.57
CA ILE A 92 12.96 -1.21 5.76
C ILE A 92 13.24 -2.66 6.11
N GLN A 93 12.46 -3.60 5.55
CA GLN A 93 12.68 -5.04 5.70
C GLN A 93 12.12 -5.76 4.48
N GLY A 94 12.74 -6.88 4.08
CA GLY A 94 12.31 -7.66 2.92
C GLY A 94 12.55 -6.94 1.60
N ARG A 95 11.56 -6.97 0.71
CA ARG A 95 11.63 -6.39 -0.64
C ARG A 95 10.33 -5.74 -1.06
N SER A 96 10.39 -4.92 -2.08
CA SER A 96 9.20 -4.44 -2.80
C SER A 96 8.54 -5.57 -3.61
N PHE A 97 7.40 -5.30 -4.21
CA PHE A 97 6.72 -6.24 -5.10
C PHE A 97 7.62 -6.61 -6.28
N THR A 98 7.54 -7.88 -6.70
CA THR A 98 8.26 -8.37 -7.87
C THR A 98 7.39 -8.25 -9.11
N GLU A 99 7.93 -7.61 -10.14
CA GLU A 99 7.28 -7.58 -11.45
C GLU A 99 7.08 -9.00 -11.99
N ASN A 100 6.04 -9.17 -12.78
CA ASN A 100 5.77 -10.41 -13.52
C ASN A 100 5.35 -11.65 -12.70
N VAL A 101 5.06 -11.51 -11.41
CA VAL A 101 4.44 -12.61 -10.65
C VAL A 101 2.93 -12.54 -10.82
N THR A 102 2.41 -13.23 -11.81
CA THR A 102 0.97 -13.35 -12.04
C THR A 102 0.31 -14.06 -10.85
N ASN A 103 -0.69 -13.44 -10.24
CA ASN A 103 -1.42 -13.95 -9.07
C ASN A 103 -0.60 -14.07 -7.77
N SER A 104 0.43 -13.27 -7.61
CA SER A 104 1.09 -13.16 -6.31
C SER A 104 0.10 -12.64 -5.27
N ARG A 105 -0.11 -13.42 -4.22
CA ARG A 105 -0.84 -12.99 -3.03
C ARG A 105 0.15 -12.42 -2.02
N GLU A 106 0.94 -11.47 -2.48
CA GLU A 106 1.90 -10.76 -1.64
C GLU A 106 1.34 -9.41 -1.21
N VAL A 107 1.71 -9.02 0.00
CA VAL A 107 1.42 -7.69 0.57
C VAL A 107 2.68 -7.10 1.18
N MET A 108 2.71 -5.79 1.25
CA MET A 108 3.65 -5.06 2.07
C MET A 108 2.90 -4.37 3.20
N VAL A 109 3.53 -4.30 4.35
CA VAL A 109 2.94 -3.71 5.56
C VAL A 109 3.79 -2.56 6.07
N ASP A 110 3.20 -1.59 6.76
CA ASP A 110 3.98 -0.52 7.36
C ASP A 110 4.59 -0.94 8.72
N ARG A 111 5.50 -0.13 9.26
CA ARG A 111 6.11 -0.36 10.58
C ARG A 111 5.05 -0.45 11.68
N ARG A 112 3.95 0.34 11.62
CA ARG A 112 2.86 0.29 12.60
C ARG A 112 2.19 -1.07 12.64
N PHE A 113 2.08 -1.74 11.49
CA PHE A 113 1.55 -3.10 11.40
C PHE A 113 2.41 -4.08 12.21
N VAL A 114 3.73 -4.02 12.03
CA VAL A 114 4.66 -4.89 12.75
C VAL A 114 4.54 -4.68 14.27
N GLU A 115 4.55 -3.43 14.72
CA GLU A 115 4.37 -3.08 16.13
C GLU A 115 3.02 -3.59 16.68
N LYS A 116 1.95 -3.49 15.89
CA LYS A 116 0.63 -3.96 16.30
C LYS A 116 0.62 -5.48 16.43
N MET A 117 1.22 -6.22 15.47
CA MET A 117 1.28 -7.69 15.52
C MET A 117 2.12 -8.20 16.69
N LYS A 118 3.17 -7.51 17.09
CA LYS A 118 3.91 -7.83 18.33
C LYS A 118 2.99 -7.82 19.54
N LEU A 119 2.14 -6.81 19.65
CA LEU A 119 1.25 -6.63 20.81
C LEU A 119 0.10 -7.62 20.85
N VAL A 120 -0.52 -7.93 19.70
CA VAL A 120 -1.76 -8.70 19.64
C VAL A 120 -1.57 -10.18 19.31
N ALA A 121 -0.48 -10.53 18.61
CA ALA A 121 -0.21 -11.89 18.17
C ALA A 121 1.15 -12.43 18.66
N GLY A 122 1.90 -11.65 19.45
CA GLY A 122 3.20 -12.06 19.98
C GLY A 122 4.28 -12.27 18.90
N TRP A 123 4.14 -11.64 17.75
CA TRP A 123 5.14 -11.73 16.69
C TRP A 123 6.45 -11.04 17.11
N THR A 124 7.53 -11.41 16.45
CA THR A 124 8.82 -10.72 16.54
C THR A 124 8.93 -9.67 15.41
N ASP A 125 10.10 -9.02 15.28
CA ASP A 125 10.37 -8.11 14.17
C ASP A 125 10.47 -8.82 12.81
N ASP A 126 10.76 -10.11 12.80
CA ASP A 126 10.80 -10.90 11.57
C ASP A 126 9.37 -11.29 11.17
N VAL A 127 8.83 -10.56 10.22
CA VAL A 127 7.48 -10.75 9.68
C VAL A 127 7.47 -11.22 8.23
N ILE A 128 8.63 -11.22 7.56
CA ILE A 128 8.73 -11.61 6.16
C ILE A 128 8.39 -13.09 6.00
N GLY A 129 7.57 -13.40 5.00
CA GLY A 129 7.09 -14.75 4.73
C GLY A 129 5.95 -15.23 5.64
N LYS A 130 5.49 -14.41 6.58
CA LYS A 130 4.31 -14.72 7.38
C LYS A 130 3.04 -14.42 6.61
N ASP A 131 2.02 -15.22 6.85
CA ASP A 131 0.71 -15.12 6.21
C ASP A 131 -0.29 -14.38 7.10
N ILE A 132 -1.11 -13.57 6.46
CA ILE A 132 -2.25 -12.87 7.06
C ILE A 132 -3.49 -13.00 6.19
N CYS A 133 -4.64 -12.93 6.79
CA CYS A 133 -5.91 -12.77 6.10
C CYS A 133 -6.46 -11.36 6.33
N VAL A 134 -7.11 -10.81 5.31
CA VAL A 134 -7.76 -9.49 5.34
C VAL A 134 -9.22 -9.69 4.99
N THR A 135 -10.13 -9.27 5.88
CA THR A 135 -11.57 -9.37 5.62
C THR A 135 -11.92 -8.73 4.28
N GLU A 136 -12.89 -9.29 3.56
CA GLU A 136 -13.28 -8.91 2.18
C GLU A 136 -12.24 -9.25 1.09
N HIS A 137 -10.94 -9.34 1.40
CA HIS A 137 -9.90 -9.69 0.42
C HIS A 137 -9.48 -11.16 0.50
N SER A 138 -9.69 -11.80 1.65
CA SER A 138 -9.47 -13.23 1.87
C SER A 138 -10.79 -13.96 2.00
N LYS A 139 -11.09 -14.85 1.07
CA LYS A 139 -12.33 -15.67 1.17
C LYS A 139 -12.28 -16.55 2.40
N TRP A 140 -13.11 -16.26 3.39
CA TRP A 140 -13.29 -17.10 4.59
C TRP A 140 -11.98 -17.51 5.29
N ASN A 141 -10.92 -16.67 5.21
CA ASN A 141 -9.58 -16.93 5.74
C ASN A 141 -8.84 -18.11 5.07
N GLU A 142 -9.31 -18.56 3.90
CA GLU A 142 -8.70 -19.66 3.14
C GLU A 142 -7.69 -19.17 2.09
N GLU A 143 -7.67 -17.87 1.82
CA GLU A 143 -6.77 -17.28 0.82
C GLU A 143 -5.88 -16.23 1.48
N PRO A 144 -4.82 -16.62 2.21
CA PRO A 144 -3.94 -15.68 2.88
C PRO A 144 -3.10 -14.85 1.90
N PHE A 145 -2.60 -13.73 2.39
CA PHE A 145 -1.55 -12.95 1.77
C PHE A 145 -0.25 -13.15 2.53
N THR A 146 0.85 -13.29 1.80
CA THR A 146 2.19 -13.42 2.37
C THR A 146 2.88 -12.06 2.42
N ILE A 147 3.45 -11.70 3.56
CA ILE A 147 4.18 -10.45 3.73
C ILE A 147 5.54 -10.56 3.03
N CYS A 148 5.78 -9.77 1.98
CA CYS A 148 7.04 -9.74 1.24
C CYS A 148 7.97 -8.59 1.66
N GLY A 149 7.43 -7.55 2.28
CA GLY A 149 8.21 -6.39 2.69
C GLY A 149 7.54 -5.54 3.75
N VAL A 150 8.35 -4.77 4.45
CA VAL A 150 7.92 -3.74 5.40
C VAL A 150 8.43 -2.40 4.91
N TYR A 151 7.55 -1.41 4.87
CA TYR A 151 7.91 -0.03 4.52
C TYR A 151 7.79 0.92 5.71
N GLU A 152 8.44 2.07 5.60
CA GLU A 152 8.42 3.08 6.65
C GLU A 152 7.04 3.72 6.76
N ASN A 153 6.66 4.13 7.95
CA ASN A 153 5.38 4.76 8.20
C ASN A 153 5.19 6.00 7.33
N ILE A 154 4.05 6.08 6.69
CA ILE A 154 3.60 7.28 5.97
C ILE A 154 2.38 7.87 6.67
N ARG A 155 2.12 9.16 6.43
CA ARG A 155 0.87 9.77 6.85
C ARG A 155 -0.25 9.33 5.92
N LEU A 156 -1.33 8.84 6.50
CA LEU A 156 -2.58 8.54 5.83
C LEU A 156 -3.58 9.64 6.14
N GLY A 157 -4.31 10.08 5.12
CA GLY A 157 -5.25 11.17 5.25
C GLY A 157 -4.60 12.57 5.25
N GLY A 158 -5.43 13.58 5.43
CA GLY A 158 -5.00 14.98 5.40
C GLY A 158 -4.28 15.41 6.68
N ILE A 159 -3.69 16.61 6.64
CA ILE A 159 -2.97 17.21 7.80
C ILE A 159 -3.85 17.31 9.04
N SER A 160 -5.12 17.62 8.86
CA SER A 160 -6.10 17.82 9.94
C SER A 160 -6.82 16.55 10.38
N ASN A 161 -6.74 15.49 9.60
CA ASN A 161 -7.43 14.23 9.87
C ASN A 161 -6.55 13.05 9.48
N GLN A 162 -5.55 12.77 10.31
CA GLN A 162 -4.61 11.68 10.09
C GLN A 162 -5.23 10.36 10.51
N ASP A 163 -5.12 9.37 9.64
CA ASP A 163 -5.43 7.98 9.98
C ASP A 163 -4.19 7.33 10.61
N MET A 164 -4.32 6.87 11.84
CA MET A 164 -3.24 6.26 12.61
C MET A 164 -3.25 4.73 12.54
N ARG A 165 -4.17 4.15 11.77
CA ARG A 165 -4.21 2.70 11.57
C ARG A 165 -2.95 2.22 10.84
N PRO A 166 -2.51 0.98 11.09
CA PRO A 166 -1.55 0.32 10.20
C PRO A 166 -2.06 0.32 8.77
N SER A 167 -1.16 0.38 7.80
CA SER A 167 -1.54 0.30 6.38
C SER A 167 -0.93 -0.93 5.72
N VAL A 168 -1.66 -1.45 4.75
CA VAL A 168 -1.26 -2.59 3.93
C VAL A 168 -1.34 -2.19 2.46
N LEU A 169 -0.26 -2.41 1.72
CA LEU A 169 -0.20 -2.25 0.28
C LEU A 169 -0.46 -3.59 -0.40
N PHE A 170 -1.34 -3.57 -1.37
CA PHE A 170 -1.61 -4.70 -2.26
C PHE A 170 -1.05 -4.38 -3.64
N TYR A 171 -0.56 -5.40 -4.32
CA TYR A 171 -0.07 -5.22 -5.68
C TYR A 171 -1.18 -5.39 -6.70
N THR A 172 -1.25 -4.48 -7.66
CA THR A 172 -2.13 -4.64 -8.83
C THR A 172 -1.32 -4.78 -10.11
N HIS A 173 -1.57 -5.87 -10.85
CA HIS A 173 -1.04 -6.08 -12.19
C HIS A 173 -1.85 -5.38 -13.28
N LYS A 174 -2.99 -4.82 -12.90
CA LYS A 174 -3.87 -4.11 -13.83
C LYS A 174 -3.65 -2.62 -13.64
N PRO A 175 -3.14 -1.95 -14.65
CA PRO A 175 -3.01 -0.50 -14.64
C PRO A 175 -4.37 0.20 -14.52
#